data_951fb7c7b168bac209ba3e3e311e51b8
#
_entry.id   951fb7c7b168bac209ba3e3e311e51b8
#
_cell.length_a   1.000
_cell.length_b   1.000
_cell.length_c   1.000
_cell.angle_alpha   90.00
_cell.angle_beta   90.00
_cell.angle_gamma   90.00
#
_symmetry.space_group_name_H-M   'P 1'
#
loop_
_entity.id
_entity.type
_entity.pdbx_description
1 polymer ?
#
loop_
_entity_poly.entity_id
_entity_poly.type
_entity_poly.pdbx_seq_one_letter_code
_entity_poly.pdbx_strand_id
1 'polypeptide(L)'
;METTYGRTYFHASAAGREIALQMAVGPLPPPVEQYPVLFVEIWPGHPFPLGASFEGTGTNFSIFSDVAERVELCLFDDRGVETRVDLPEQTALCWHGYVPNVYPGQRYAYRVHGPYDPSHGLRCNPQKLVIDPYARAFEGQVRWDPAVYGYPLSADDLARDDRDSAPYMPKGVVINPWFNWNGDHNPHTPWHQTVIYETHTKGFTKLHPAVPKSLRGTYLALCHPAVMQHYHDLGVTAVELMPVHQFIHDHYLVDRHLRQYWGYNSIGYFAPHNEYASTGQLGQQVNEFKEMVRTLHLAGIEVILDVVYNHTAEGNQLGPTLAFRGIDNGAYYRLSPDQPRYYVDYTGTGNSLSCGTRTSCS
;
A
#
# COMPACT_ATOMS: atom_id res chain seq x y z
N MET A 1 -9.39 29.61 -22.87
CA MET A 1 -10.47 28.78 -22.27
C MET A 1 -10.18 28.73 -20.78
N GLU A 2 -10.92 29.52 -20.01
CA GLU A 2 -10.78 29.54 -18.55
C GLU A 2 -11.45 28.31 -17.95
N THR A 3 -10.67 27.47 -17.30
CA THR A 3 -11.20 26.35 -16.51
C THR A 3 -11.56 26.88 -15.13
N THR A 4 -12.85 27.06 -14.91
CA THR A 4 -13.41 27.42 -13.60
C THR A 4 -13.33 26.24 -12.67
N TYR A 5 -12.50 26.31 -11.64
CA TYR A 5 -12.45 25.32 -10.56
C TYR A 5 -13.71 25.45 -9.69
N GLY A 6 -14.55 24.41 -9.68
CA GLY A 6 -15.73 24.34 -8.84
C GLY A 6 -15.33 24.13 -7.37
N ARG A 7 -15.65 25.07 -6.50
CA ARG A 7 -15.59 24.92 -5.05
C ARG A 7 -16.88 24.24 -4.59
N THR A 8 -16.76 23.08 -3.97
CA THR A 8 -17.90 22.42 -3.33
C THR A 8 -17.87 22.74 -1.85
N TYR A 9 -18.92 23.40 -1.35
CA TYR A 9 -19.11 23.70 0.08
C TYR A 9 -20.07 22.70 0.67
N PHE A 10 -19.72 22.15 1.81
CA PHE A 10 -20.61 21.33 2.63
C PHE A 10 -20.89 22.07 3.94
N HIS A 11 -22.17 22.17 4.29
CA HIS A 11 -22.60 22.71 5.57
C HIS A 11 -23.07 21.57 6.47
N ALA A 12 -22.51 21.45 7.64
CA ALA A 12 -22.97 20.55 8.68
C ALA A 12 -23.30 21.37 9.95
N SER A 13 -24.44 21.09 10.56
CA SER A 13 -24.83 21.73 11.82
C SER A 13 -24.68 20.71 12.94
N ALA A 14 -23.80 20.99 13.88
CA ALA A 14 -23.72 20.26 15.14
C ALA A 14 -23.90 21.25 16.31
N ALA A 15 -24.81 20.96 17.21
CA ALA A 15 -25.07 21.73 18.44
C ALA A 15 -25.26 23.24 18.25
N GLY A 16 -26.01 23.65 17.22
CA GLY A 16 -26.39 25.07 17.01
C GLY A 16 -25.26 25.96 16.48
N ARG A 17 -24.14 25.38 16.02
CA ARG A 17 -23.09 26.10 15.28
C ARG A 17 -23.03 25.59 13.86
N GLU A 18 -23.17 26.49 12.91
CA GLU A 18 -22.96 26.18 11.48
C GLU A 18 -21.47 26.10 11.21
N ILE A 19 -20.98 24.91 10.85
CA ILE A 19 -19.60 24.70 10.45
C ILE A 19 -19.58 24.56 8.92
N ALA A 20 -19.05 25.56 8.25
CA ALA A 20 -18.78 25.49 6.81
C ALA A 20 -17.44 24.75 6.60
N LEU A 21 -17.50 23.51 6.19
CA LEU A 21 -16.32 22.73 5.80
C LEU A 21 -15.95 23.10 4.36
N GLN A 22 -14.87 23.84 4.20
CA GLN A 22 -14.30 24.14 2.90
C GLN A 22 -13.26 23.06 2.57
N MET A 23 -13.61 22.12 1.69
CA MET A 23 -12.62 21.22 1.11
C MET A 23 -11.79 22.02 0.09
N ALA A 24 -10.62 22.47 0.50
CA ALA A 24 -9.63 23.00 -0.41
C ALA A 24 -8.84 21.80 -0.99
N VAL A 25 -9.33 21.26 -2.12
CA VAL A 25 -8.46 20.48 -2.97
C VAL A 25 -7.47 21.50 -3.56
N GLY A 26 -6.28 21.56 -3.02
CA GLY A 26 -5.22 22.41 -3.56
C GLY A 26 -4.96 22.01 -5.03
N PRO A 27 -4.52 22.95 -5.87
CA PRO A 27 -4.16 22.61 -7.23
C PRO A 27 -3.09 21.51 -7.20
N LEU A 28 -3.28 20.48 -8.04
CA LEU A 28 -2.22 19.52 -8.32
C LEU A 28 -0.98 20.32 -8.76
N PRO A 29 0.22 19.96 -8.30
CA PRO A 29 1.43 20.55 -8.84
C PRO A 29 1.40 20.38 -10.37
N PRO A 30 1.90 21.36 -11.14
CA PRO A 30 1.93 21.25 -12.58
C PRO A 30 2.65 19.95 -12.97
N PRO A 31 2.24 19.30 -14.07
CA PRO A 31 2.95 18.14 -14.56
C PRO A 31 4.42 18.52 -14.78
N VAL A 32 5.32 17.85 -14.07
CA VAL A 32 6.76 18.01 -14.31
C VAL A 32 7.01 17.48 -15.73
N GLU A 33 7.55 18.30 -16.62
CA GLU A 33 8.01 17.84 -17.94
C GLU A 33 9.06 16.73 -17.70
N GLN A 34 8.65 15.50 -17.98
CA GLN A 34 9.55 14.35 -17.86
C GLN A 34 10.48 14.34 -19.08
N TYR A 35 11.71 14.73 -18.86
CA TYR A 35 12.76 14.47 -19.84
C TYR A 35 13.06 12.96 -19.86
N PRO A 36 13.28 12.36 -21.04
CA PRO A 36 13.65 10.95 -21.11
C PRO A 36 14.99 10.75 -20.38
N VAL A 37 14.96 10.06 -19.26
CA VAL A 37 16.15 9.76 -18.48
C VAL A 37 16.90 8.64 -19.17
N LEU A 38 17.92 8.97 -19.96
CA LEU A 38 18.83 8.01 -20.60
C LEU A 38 19.77 7.30 -19.60
N PHE A 39 20.00 7.94 -18.44
CA PHE A 39 20.77 7.36 -17.33
C PHE A 39 20.15 7.83 -16.01
N VAL A 40 19.81 6.88 -15.13
CA VAL A 40 19.42 7.20 -13.77
C VAL A 40 20.69 7.38 -12.95
N GLU A 41 20.93 8.62 -12.51
CA GLU A 41 21.97 8.91 -11.53
C GLU A 41 21.50 8.40 -10.17
N ILE A 42 22.39 7.72 -9.43
CA ILE A 42 22.12 7.24 -8.08
C ILE A 42 23.31 7.55 -7.20
N TRP A 43 23.04 8.07 -6.01
CA TRP A 43 24.04 8.44 -5.01
C TRP A 43 23.95 7.52 -3.80
N PRO A 44 24.99 7.47 -2.95
CA PRO A 44 24.86 6.88 -1.63
C PRO A 44 23.66 7.46 -0.89
N GLY A 45 22.83 6.56 -0.35
CA GLY A 45 21.65 6.93 0.41
C GLY A 45 21.84 6.60 1.90
N HIS A 46 20.73 6.37 2.59
CA HIS A 46 20.74 5.94 3.97
C HIS A 46 19.76 4.74 4.18
N PRO A 47 20.10 3.84 5.14
CA PRO A 47 19.38 2.59 5.30
C PRO A 47 17.97 2.75 5.90
N PHE A 48 17.69 3.86 6.56
CA PHE A 48 16.40 4.13 7.22
C PHE A 48 15.88 5.53 6.90
N PRO A 49 14.52 5.67 6.86
CA PRO A 49 13.52 4.62 7.00
C PRO A 49 13.47 3.70 5.79
N LEU A 50 13.01 2.45 5.98
CA LEU A 50 12.76 1.53 4.87
C LEU A 50 11.63 2.06 3.96
N GLY A 51 11.69 1.69 2.69
CA GLY A 51 10.78 2.18 1.65
C GLY A 51 11.32 3.38 0.89
N ALA A 52 10.44 4.08 0.19
CA ALA A 52 10.77 5.31 -0.55
C ALA A 52 10.52 6.55 0.32
N SER A 53 11.54 7.37 0.51
CA SER A 53 11.50 8.60 1.30
C SER A 53 11.86 9.79 0.42
N PHE A 54 10.86 10.63 0.09
CA PHE A 54 11.07 11.87 -0.64
C PHE A 54 11.70 12.93 0.25
N GLU A 55 12.81 13.54 -0.21
CA GLU A 55 13.63 14.48 0.56
C GLU A 55 13.75 15.87 -0.09
N GLY A 56 12.76 16.21 -0.91
CA GLY A 56 12.66 17.54 -1.53
C GLY A 56 13.30 17.63 -2.92
N THR A 57 14.51 17.12 -3.12
CA THR A 57 15.22 17.15 -4.41
C THR A 57 15.37 15.80 -5.09
N GLY A 58 14.95 14.74 -4.41
CA GLY A 58 15.00 13.37 -4.88
C GLY A 58 14.42 12.44 -3.84
N THR A 59 14.60 11.15 -4.03
CA THR A 59 14.02 10.10 -3.17
C THR A 59 15.11 9.13 -2.75
N ASN A 60 15.19 8.86 -1.45
CA ASN A 60 15.96 7.75 -0.90
C ASN A 60 15.11 6.48 -0.95
N PHE A 61 15.69 5.39 -1.44
CA PHE A 61 15.09 4.07 -1.47
C PHE A 61 15.87 3.15 -0.57
N SER A 62 15.17 2.37 0.27
CA SER A 62 15.79 1.40 1.15
C SER A 62 14.93 0.16 1.31
N ILE A 63 15.56 -1.02 1.22
CA ILE A 63 14.89 -2.31 1.35
C ILE A 63 15.79 -3.29 2.10
N PHE A 64 15.22 -4.06 3.01
CA PHE A 64 15.92 -5.07 3.77
C PHE A 64 15.97 -6.41 3.02
N SER A 65 17.14 -7.02 2.93
CA SER A 65 17.34 -8.42 2.54
C SER A 65 18.69 -8.94 3.02
N ASP A 66 18.70 -10.04 3.76
CA ASP A 66 19.89 -10.75 4.22
C ASP A 66 20.49 -11.63 3.11
N VAL A 67 19.65 -12.14 2.21
CA VAL A 67 20.04 -13.11 1.18
C VAL A 67 20.31 -12.49 -0.18
N ALA A 68 19.98 -11.21 -0.38
CA ALA A 68 20.22 -10.55 -1.65
C ALA A 68 21.71 -10.35 -1.92
N GLU A 69 22.13 -10.63 -3.15
CA GLU A 69 23.47 -10.37 -3.67
C GLU A 69 23.52 -9.05 -4.47
N ARG A 70 22.37 -8.60 -4.98
CA ARG A 70 22.18 -7.35 -5.71
C ARG A 70 20.70 -6.99 -5.73
N VAL A 71 20.37 -5.72 -5.61
CA VAL A 71 19.01 -5.23 -5.71
C VAL A 71 18.93 -4.16 -6.79
N GLU A 72 18.09 -4.36 -7.79
CA GLU A 72 17.75 -3.36 -8.80
C GLU A 72 16.51 -2.60 -8.35
N LEU A 73 16.61 -1.28 -8.25
CA LEU A 73 15.47 -0.37 -8.21
C LEU A 73 14.94 -0.21 -9.64
N CYS A 74 13.67 -0.47 -9.83
CA CYS A 74 12.97 -0.36 -11.10
C CYS A 74 12.06 0.86 -11.05
N LEU A 75 12.33 1.85 -11.88
CA LEU A 75 11.51 3.06 -12.05
C LEU A 75 10.68 2.94 -13.32
N PHE A 76 9.41 3.35 -13.27
CA PHE A 76 8.50 3.23 -14.40
C PHE A 76 8.00 4.61 -14.84
N ASP A 77 8.05 4.86 -16.15
CA ASP A 77 7.45 6.06 -16.73
C ASP A 77 5.92 5.93 -16.90
N ASP A 78 5.29 6.96 -17.44
CA ASP A 78 3.82 6.96 -17.67
C ASP A 78 3.34 5.98 -18.74
N ARG A 79 4.26 5.45 -19.55
CA ARG A 79 3.99 4.41 -20.55
C ARG A 79 4.23 3.01 -20.00
N GLY A 80 4.73 2.91 -18.74
CA GLY A 80 5.10 1.66 -18.10
C GLY A 80 6.47 1.11 -18.54
N VAL A 81 7.30 1.94 -19.18
CA VAL A 81 8.67 1.55 -19.53
C VAL A 81 9.52 1.49 -18.26
N GLU A 82 10.17 0.36 -18.05
CA GLU A 82 11.02 0.09 -16.91
C GLU A 82 12.45 0.59 -17.15
N THR A 83 12.97 1.39 -16.23
CA THR A 83 14.39 1.76 -16.14
C THR A 83 14.94 1.19 -14.84
N ARG A 84 16.08 0.50 -14.90
CA ARG A 84 16.69 -0.18 -13.75
C ARG A 84 17.98 0.47 -13.34
N VAL A 85 18.21 0.54 -12.04
CA VAL A 85 19.46 1.00 -11.44
C VAL A 85 19.78 0.16 -10.20
N ASP A 86 21.02 -0.25 -10.04
CA ASP A 86 21.44 -0.99 -8.86
C ASP A 86 21.47 -0.08 -7.64
N LEU A 87 20.94 -0.54 -6.50
CA LEU A 87 21.16 0.12 -5.22
C LEU A 87 22.63 -0.03 -4.82
N PRO A 88 23.40 1.08 -4.68
CA PRO A 88 24.86 1.01 -4.60
C PRO A 88 25.40 0.66 -3.22
N GLU A 89 24.57 0.81 -2.17
CA GLU A 89 25.01 0.70 -0.79
C GLU A 89 24.23 -0.38 -0.05
N GLN A 90 24.93 -1.06 0.87
CA GLN A 90 24.34 -1.98 1.84
C GLN A 90 24.82 -1.66 3.24
N THR A 91 23.91 -1.36 4.15
CA THR A 91 24.20 -1.07 5.57
C THR A 91 23.24 -1.87 6.44
N ALA A 92 23.77 -2.71 7.33
CA ALA A 92 22.98 -3.57 8.23
C ALA A 92 21.91 -4.38 7.48
N LEU A 93 22.28 -5.00 6.35
CA LEU A 93 21.43 -5.79 5.46
C LEU A 93 20.31 -4.99 4.75
N CYS A 94 20.33 -3.68 4.86
CA CYS A 94 19.46 -2.79 4.09
C CYS A 94 20.21 -2.30 2.85
N TRP A 95 19.64 -2.56 1.69
CA TRP A 95 20.11 -2.06 0.41
C TRP A 95 19.50 -0.68 0.18
N HIS A 96 20.33 0.32 -0.13
CA HIS A 96 19.82 1.68 -0.24
C HIS A 96 20.57 2.52 -1.28
N GLY A 97 19.90 3.59 -1.70
CA GLY A 97 20.45 4.59 -2.61
C GLY A 97 19.52 5.79 -2.74
N TYR A 98 20.09 6.95 -2.97
CA TYR A 98 19.36 8.18 -3.21
C TYR A 98 19.35 8.48 -4.72
N VAL A 99 18.15 8.68 -5.28
CA VAL A 99 17.97 9.02 -6.69
C VAL A 99 17.52 10.47 -6.80
N PRO A 100 18.40 11.37 -7.31
CA PRO A 100 18.04 12.75 -7.53
C PRO A 100 16.95 12.88 -8.59
N ASN A 101 16.13 13.92 -8.50
CA ASN A 101 15.04 14.22 -9.44
C ASN A 101 13.93 13.15 -9.52
N VAL A 102 13.85 12.25 -8.55
CA VAL A 102 12.71 11.37 -8.37
C VAL A 102 11.74 11.99 -7.37
N TYR A 103 10.56 12.34 -7.86
CA TYR A 103 9.55 13.11 -7.13
C TYR A 103 8.31 12.29 -6.81
N PRO A 104 7.41 12.80 -5.92
CA PRO A 104 6.10 12.19 -5.66
C PRO A 104 5.31 11.95 -6.96
N GLY A 105 4.70 10.76 -7.06
CA GLY A 105 4.06 10.26 -8.27
C GLY A 105 4.90 9.26 -9.05
N GLN A 106 6.21 9.18 -8.80
CA GLN A 106 7.07 8.18 -9.44
C GLN A 106 6.68 6.77 -9.02
N ARG A 107 6.46 5.92 -10.01
CA ARG A 107 6.19 4.49 -9.83
C ARG A 107 7.49 3.72 -9.71
N TYR A 108 7.56 2.80 -8.77
CA TYR A 108 8.75 1.98 -8.55
C TYR A 108 8.43 0.58 -8.04
N ALA A 109 9.39 -0.31 -8.15
CA ALA A 109 9.42 -1.65 -7.54
C ALA A 109 10.87 -2.14 -7.52
N TYR A 110 11.09 -3.40 -7.14
CA TYR A 110 12.42 -3.98 -7.07
C TYR A 110 12.53 -5.28 -7.85
N ARG A 111 13.78 -5.60 -8.25
CA ARG A 111 14.18 -6.95 -8.66
C ARG A 111 15.34 -7.37 -7.78
N VAL A 112 15.21 -8.53 -7.16
CA VAL A 112 16.18 -9.01 -6.18
C VAL A 112 16.94 -10.19 -6.78
N HIS A 113 18.25 -10.04 -6.87
CA HIS A 113 19.19 -11.09 -7.27
C HIS A 113 19.73 -11.76 -6.02
N GLY A 114 19.75 -13.07 -6.03
CA GLY A 114 20.20 -13.91 -4.93
C GLY A 114 19.87 -15.37 -5.20
N PRO A 115 20.05 -16.25 -4.23
CA PRO A 115 19.87 -17.67 -4.43
C PRO A 115 18.40 -18.06 -4.66
N TYR A 116 18.17 -18.99 -5.60
CA TYR A 116 16.90 -19.66 -5.81
C TYR A 116 17.08 -21.15 -5.49
N ASP A 117 16.76 -21.51 -4.26
CA ASP A 117 16.75 -22.90 -3.78
C ASP A 117 15.57 -23.06 -2.80
N PRO A 118 14.36 -23.30 -3.34
CA PRO A 118 13.17 -23.44 -2.51
C PRO A 118 13.22 -24.54 -1.45
N SER A 119 14.05 -25.59 -1.66
CA SER A 119 14.23 -26.65 -0.66
C SER A 119 14.87 -26.12 0.62
N HIS A 120 15.69 -25.07 0.53
CA HIS A 120 16.28 -24.35 1.66
C HIS A 120 15.55 -23.03 1.97
N GLY A 121 14.37 -22.80 1.40
CA GLY A 121 13.56 -21.60 1.65
C GLY A 121 14.04 -20.35 0.89
N LEU A 122 14.96 -20.46 -0.06
CA LEU A 122 15.52 -19.35 -0.82
C LEU A 122 14.77 -19.17 -2.14
N ARG A 123 14.22 -17.99 -2.40
CA ARG A 123 13.29 -17.77 -3.52
C ARG A 123 13.53 -16.47 -4.30
N CYS A 124 14.76 -15.94 -4.29
CA CYS A 124 15.11 -14.77 -5.11
C CYS A 124 15.02 -15.11 -6.60
N ASN A 125 14.30 -14.27 -7.35
CA ASN A 125 14.18 -14.43 -8.79
C ASN A 125 14.07 -13.04 -9.45
N PRO A 126 15.13 -12.54 -10.11
CA PRO A 126 15.12 -11.19 -10.69
C PRO A 126 14.14 -11.03 -11.87
N GLN A 127 13.59 -12.12 -12.40
CA GLN A 127 12.51 -12.03 -13.39
C GLN A 127 11.15 -11.67 -12.74
N LYS A 128 11.05 -11.78 -11.42
CA LYS A 128 9.86 -11.36 -10.69
C LYS A 128 10.05 -9.95 -10.17
N LEU A 129 9.22 -9.04 -10.68
CA LEU A 129 9.11 -7.70 -10.11
C LEU A 129 8.42 -7.84 -8.76
N VAL A 130 9.06 -7.39 -7.69
CA VAL A 130 8.51 -7.43 -6.34
C VAL A 130 8.19 -6.01 -5.87
N ILE A 131 7.01 -5.84 -5.30
CA ILE A 131 6.62 -4.55 -4.73
C ILE A 131 7.31 -4.34 -3.40
N ASP A 132 7.52 -3.09 -3.06
CA ASP A 132 8.11 -2.67 -1.79
C ASP A 132 7.15 -2.94 -0.62
N PRO A 133 7.50 -3.78 0.36
CA PRO A 133 6.68 -4.01 1.56
C PRO A 133 6.42 -2.75 2.38
N TYR A 134 7.29 -1.75 2.26
CA TYR A 134 7.26 -0.48 3.01
C TYR A 134 6.67 0.67 2.21
N ALA A 135 6.19 0.43 0.98
CA ALA A 135 5.54 1.43 0.16
C ALA A 135 4.32 2.02 0.87
N ARG A 136 4.18 3.34 0.76
CA ARG A 136 3.07 4.10 1.38
C ARG A 136 1.91 4.36 0.43
N ALA A 137 2.07 4.04 -0.85
CA ALA A 137 1.02 4.08 -1.86
C ALA A 137 1.32 3.07 -2.97
N PHE A 138 0.28 2.58 -3.60
CA PHE A 138 0.38 1.70 -4.76
C PHE A 138 -0.53 2.17 -5.88
N GLU A 139 -0.08 2.00 -7.12
CA GLU A 139 -0.91 2.12 -8.31
C GLU A 139 -1.15 0.75 -8.94
N GLY A 140 -2.40 0.54 -9.38
CA GLY A 140 -2.81 -0.70 -10.04
C GLY A 140 -3.11 -1.84 -9.07
N GLN A 141 -3.36 -3.00 -9.66
CA GLN A 141 -3.68 -4.25 -8.97
C GLN A 141 -2.89 -5.38 -9.63
N VAL A 142 -2.72 -6.49 -8.91
CA VAL A 142 -2.18 -7.72 -9.51
C VAL A 142 -3.12 -8.19 -10.62
N ARG A 143 -2.59 -8.36 -11.82
CA ARG A 143 -3.26 -9.05 -12.92
C ARG A 143 -2.79 -10.49 -12.94
N TRP A 144 -3.68 -11.40 -12.64
CA TRP A 144 -3.33 -12.80 -12.52
C TRP A 144 -2.87 -13.39 -13.86
N ASP A 145 -1.64 -13.85 -13.87
CA ASP A 145 -0.97 -14.52 -14.99
C ASP A 145 0.04 -15.52 -14.41
N PRO A 146 0.31 -16.64 -15.07
CA PRO A 146 1.33 -17.56 -14.61
C PRO A 146 2.71 -16.94 -14.37
N ALA A 147 3.02 -15.80 -14.99
CA ALA A 147 4.29 -15.07 -14.78
C ALA A 147 4.45 -14.48 -13.37
N VAL A 148 3.37 -14.30 -12.58
CA VAL A 148 3.49 -13.80 -11.20
C VAL A 148 3.96 -14.86 -10.20
N TYR A 149 4.03 -16.12 -10.63
CA TYR A 149 4.56 -17.22 -9.81
C TYR A 149 6.06 -17.36 -10.03
N GLY A 150 6.80 -17.64 -8.96
CA GLY A 150 8.27 -17.86 -9.03
C GLY A 150 8.65 -19.16 -9.71
N TYR A 151 7.69 -20.03 -9.99
CA TYR A 151 7.86 -21.37 -10.57
C TYR A 151 6.83 -21.61 -11.69
N PRO A 152 7.11 -22.51 -12.67
CA PRO A 152 6.15 -22.89 -13.70
C PRO A 152 4.97 -23.67 -13.11
N LEU A 153 3.71 -23.23 -13.34
CA LEU A 153 2.52 -23.91 -12.81
C LEU A 153 2.34 -25.35 -13.31
N SER A 154 3.06 -25.75 -14.37
CA SER A 154 3.10 -27.11 -14.90
C SER A 154 4.12 -28.03 -14.22
N ALA A 155 4.95 -27.49 -13.31
CA ALA A 155 5.97 -28.19 -12.55
C ALA A 155 5.75 -28.01 -11.04
N ASP A 156 6.65 -28.56 -10.24
CA ASP A 156 6.69 -28.25 -8.82
C ASP A 156 7.33 -26.86 -8.55
N ASP A 157 7.24 -26.36 -7.32
CA ASP A 157 7.78 -25.04 -6.94
C ASP A 157 9.31 -25.01 -6.78
N LEU A 158 10.02 -26.12 -7.08
CA LEU A 158 11.48 -26.19 -7.05
C LEU A 158 12.11 -25.62 -8.34
N ALA A 159 11.40 -25.71 -9.46
CA ALA A 159 11.85 -25.14 -10.72
C ALA A 159 11.66 -23.62 -10.75
N ARG A 160 12.62 -22.87 -11.29
CA ARG A 160 12.50 -21.42 -11.46
C ARG A 160 11.75 -21.07 -12.74
N ASP A 161 10.81 -20.13 -12.64
CA ASP A 161 10.13 -19.52 -13.79
C ASP A 161 10.81 -18.22 -14.19
N ASP A 162 11.28 -18.13 -15.43
CA ASP A 162 12.03 -16.97 -15.95
C ASP A 162 11.15 -15.98 -16.76
N ARG A 163 9.81 -16.10 -16.73
CA ARG A 163 8.92 -15.11 -17.34
C ARG A 163 8.92 -13.83 -16.53
N ASP A 164 8.92 -12.69 -17.22
CA ASP A 164 8.85 -11.37 -16.57
C ASP A 164 7.45 -11.10 -16.00
N SER A 165 7.38 -10.82 -14.71
CA SER A 165 6.11 -10.49 -14.03
C SER A 165 5.77 -8.98 -14.07
N ALA A 166 6.67 -8.10 -14.49
CA ALA A 166 6.47 -6.65 -14.41
C ALA A 166 5.17 -6.13 -15.07
N PRO A 167 4.72 -6.68 -16.22
CA PRO A 167 3.46 -6.25 -16.83
C PRO A 167 2.22 -6.54 -15.99
N TYR A 168 2.30 -7.45 -15.04
CA TYR A 168 1.18 -7.96 -14.24
C TYR A 168 1.13 -7.44 -12.81
N MET A 169 2.17 -6.69 -12.40
CA MET A 169 2.35 -6.25 -11.02
C MET A 169 1.91 -4.80 -10.81
N PRO A 170 1.27 -4.48 -9.68
CA PRO A 170 1.14 -3.10 -9.23
C PRO A 170 2.51 -2.49 -8.97
N LYS A 171 2.57 -1.18 -8.82
CA LYS A 171 3.81 -0.44 -8.52
C LYS A 171 3.65 0.31 -7.22
N GLY A 172 4.71 0.35 -6.41
CA GLY A 172 4.85 1.34 -5.35
C GLY A 172 4.88 2.76 -5.94
N VAL A 173 4.42 3.73 -5.18
CA VAL A 173 4.42 5.13 -5.61
C VAL A 173 5.13 5.97 -4.57
N VAL A 174 6.10 6.76 -5.00
CA VAL A 174 6.74 7.78 -4.15
C VAL A 174 5.70 8.81 -3.76
N ILE A 175 5.63 9.15 -2.48
CA ILE A 175 4.71 10.17 -1.97
C ILE A 175 5.45 11.29 -1.25
N ASN A 176 4.86 12.48 -1.22
CA ASN A 176 5.19 13.47 -0.22
C ASN A 176 4.40 13.14 1.06
N PRO A 177 5.05 12.80 2.18
CA PRO A 177 4.37 12.42 3.42
C PRO A 177 3.73 13.60 4.14
N TRP A 178 4.07 14.83 3.73
CA TRP A 178 3.54 16.02 4.36
C TRP A 178 2.02 16.14 4.15
N PHE A 179 1.33 16.48 5.22
CA PHE A 179 -0.11 16.74 5.22
C PHE A 179 -0.42 17.80 6.29
N ASN A 180 -1.26 18.76 5.96
CA ASN A 180 -1.68 19.77 6.92
C ASN A 180 -2.80 19.21 7.81
N TRP A 181 -2.44 18.73 8.98
CA TRP A 181 -3.38 18.26 9.99
C TRP A 181 -4.17 19.37 10.67
N ASN A 182 -3.75 20.63 10.49
CA ASN A 182 -4.43 21.82 11.05
C ASN A 182 -4.73 21.71 12.55
N GLY A 183 -3.80 21.17 13.32
CA GLY A 183 -3.95 20.97 14.76
C GLY A 183 -4.86 19.80 15.15
N ASP A 184 -5.16 18.89 14.22
CA ASP A 184 -5.95 17.70 14.49
C ASP A 184 -5.36 16.84 15.62
N HIS A 185 -6.23 16.28 16.43
CA HIS A 185 -5.88 15.34 17.50
C HIS A 185 -7.03 14.36 17.71
N ASN A 186 -6.69 13.18 18.24
CA ASN A 186 -7.67 12.18 18.60
C ASN A 186 -8.67 12.76 19.65
N PRO A 187 -9.99 12.58 19.49
CA PRO A 187 -11.00 13.06 20.44
C PRO A 187 -10.85 12.56 21.86
N HIS A 188 -10.24 11.37 22.08
CA HIS A 188 -10.05 10.76 23.41
C HIS A 188 -11.35 10.54 24.19
N THR A 189 -12.35 9.96 23.52
CA THR A 189 -13.63 9.62 24.15
C THR A 189 -13.42 8.65 25.32
N PRO A 190 -13.95 8.94 26.54
CA PRO A 190 -13.86 8.01 27.66
C PRO A 190 -14.52 6.66 27.35
N TRP A 191 -13.93 5.55 27.77
CA TRP A 191 -14.44 4.20 27.49
C TRP A 191 -15.91 4.00 27.81
N HIS A 192 -16.39 4.53 28.93
CA HIS A 192 -17.79 4.39 29.35
C HIS A 192 -18.78 5.21 28.49
N GLN A 193 -18.28 6.04 27.60
CA GLN A 193 -19.07 6.83 26.64
C GLN A 193 -18.82 6.38 25.19
N THR A 194 -17.92 5.41 24.98
CA THR A 194 -17.53 4.96 23.65
C THR A 194 -18.61 4.09 23.03
N VAL A 195 -19.02 4.45 21.83
CA VAL A 195 -19.89 3.67 20.93
C VAL A 195 -19.13 3.42 19.65
N ILE A 196 -18.72 2.18 19.44
CA ILE A 196 -17.95 1.76 18.25
C ILE A 196 -18.93 1.32 17.16
N TYR A 197 -18.73 1.81 15.96
CA TYR A 197 -19.46 1.41 14.76
C TYR A 197 -18.50 0.78 13.76
N GLU A 198 -18.53 -0.55 13.64
CA GLU A 198 -17.75 -1.26 12.64
C GLU A 198 -18.36 -1.08 11.26
N THR A 199 -17.53 -0.78 10.26
CA THR A 199 -18.01 -0.55 8.90
C THR A 199 -16.98 -0.90 7.84
N HIS A 200 -17.49 -1.28 6.67
CA HIS A 200 -16.68 -1.51 5.48
C HIS A 200 -16.63 -0.24 4.63
N THR A 201 -15.44 0.29 4.34
CA THR A 201 -15.23 1.54 3.59
C THR A 201 -16.09 1.63 2.32
N LYS A 202 -16.06 0.58 1.49
CA LYS A 202 -16.84 0.56 0.24
C LYS A 202 -18.31 0.22 0.46
N GLY A 203 -18.60 -0.79 1.27
CA GLY A 203 -19.95 -1.32 1.46
C GLY A 203 -20.90 -0.33 2.07
N PHE A 204 -20.44 0.43 3.05
CA PHE A 204 -21.27 1.33 3.82
C PHE A 204 -21.94 2.44 2.99
N THR A 205 -21.21 3.01 2.04
CA THR A 205 -21.72 4.13 1.25
C THR A 205 -22.10 3.77 -0.19
N LYS A 206 -21.81 2.54 -0.65
CA LYS A 206 -21.98 2.14 -2.06
C LYS A 206 -23.38 2.35 -2.61
N LEU A 207 -24.41 2.11 -1.80
CA LEU A 207 -25.82 2.27 -2.16
C LEU A 207 -26.46 3.49 -1.50
N HIS A 208 -25.71 4.34 -0.78
CA HIS A 208 -26.25 5.46 -0.03
C HIS A 208 -26.85 6.51 -0.96
N PRO A 209 -28.17 6.81 -0.87
CA PRO A 209 -28.85 7.66 -1.86
C PRO A 209 -28.38 9.11 -1.85
N ALA A 210 -28.03 9.66 -0.69
CA ALA A 210 -27.60 11.05 -0.53
C ALA A 210 -26.11 11.28 -0.84
N VAL A 211 -25.28 10.22 -0.94
CA VAL A 211 -23.88 10.36 -1.32
C VAL A 211 -23.76 10.44 -2.84
N PRO A 212 -23.01 11.42 -3.40
CA PRO A 212 -22.76 11.51 -4.83
C PRO A 212 -22.18 10.20 -5.39
N LYS A 213 -22.64 9.78 -6.57
CA LYS A 213 -22.21 8.51 -7.17
C LYS A 213 -20.70 8.38 -7.33
N SER A 214 -19.99 9.48 -7.61
CA SER A 214 -18.53 9.55 -7.77
C SER A 214 -17.78 9.29 -6.45
N LEU A 215 -18.40 9.54 -5.31
CA LEU A 215 -17.78 9.33 -3.99
C LEU A 215 -18.19 8.01 -3.33
N ARG A 216 -19.26 7.36 -3.80
CA ARG A 216 -19.77 6.13 -3.16
C ARG A 216 -18.74 5.03 -3.08
N GLY A 217 -18.50 4.52 -1.89
CA GLY A 217 -17.55 3.45 -1.63
C GLY A 217 -16.09 3.90 -1.56
N THR A 218 -15.84 5.18 -1.28
CA THR A 218 -14.50 5.75 -1.12
C THR A 218 -14.27 6.30 0.29
N TYR A 219 -13.02 6.63 0.62
CA TYR A 219 -12.66 7.25 1.89
C TYR A 219 -13.45 8.55 2.14
N LEU A 220 -13.55 9.43 1.14
CA LEU A 220 -14.29 10.69 1.27
C LEU A 220 -15.79 10.50 1.50
N ALA A 221 -16.34 9.37 1.07
CA ALA A 221 -17.75 9.09 1.33
C ALA A 221 -18.04 8.86 2.81
N LEU A 222 -17.09 8.34 3.59
CA LEU A 222 -17.26 8.07 5.02
C LEU A 222 -17.39 9.35 5.85
N CYS A 223 -16.86 10.46 5.35
CA CYS A 223 -17.00 11.79 5.97
C CYS A 223 -17.99 12.71 5.24
N HIS A 224 -18.84 12.16 4.36
CA HIS A 224 -19.91 12.93 3.72
C HIS A 224 -20.96 13.37 4.75
N PRO A 225 -21.51 14.62 4.69
CA PRO A 225 -22.44 15.14 5.68
C PRO A 225 -23.61 14.22 6.03
N ALA A 226 -24.22 13.54 5.06
CA ALA A 226 -25.31 12.61 5.31
C ALA A 226 -24.86 11.36 6.09
N VAL A 227 -23.60 10.95 5.95
CA VAL A 227 -23.00 9.84 6.71
C VAL A 227 -22.64 10.31 8.12
N MET A 228 -22.08 11.51 8.24
CA MET A 228 -21.79 12.14 9.54
C MET A 228 -23.05 12.31 10.38
N GLN A 229 -24.16 12.73 9.75
CA GLN A 229 -25.46 12.84 10.43
C GLN A 229 -25.93 11.48 10.96
N HIS A 230 -25.76 10.41 10.19
CA HIS A 230 -26.11 9.05 10.62
C HIS A 230 -25.31 8.60 11.85
N TYR A 231 -23.99 8.85 11.87
CA TYR A 231 -23.16 8.56 13.04
C TYR A 231 -23.63 9.34 14.26
N HIS A 232 -23.93 10.62 14.08
CA HIS A 232 -24.43 11.47 15.15
C HIS A 232 -25.77 11.00 15.70
N ASP A 233 -26.72 10.65 14.82
CA ASP A 233 -28.05 10.19 15.22
C ASP A 233 -28.01 8.87 16.01
N LEU A 234 -26.99 8.03 15.76
CA LEU A 234 -26.74 6.80 16.51
C LEU A 234 -25.88 6.99 17.76
N GLY A 235 -25.34 8.20 17.98
CA GLY A 235 -24.42 8.47 19.08
C GLY A 235 -23.07 7.78 18.94
N VAL A 236 -22.62 7.51 17.70
CA VAL A 236 -21.31 6.89 17.39
C VAL A 236 -20.18 7.85 17.78
N THR A 237 -19.21 7.34 18.52
CA THR A 237 -18.02 8.08 18.94
C THR A 237 -16.72 7.53 18.33
N ALA A 238 -16.77 6.34 17.78
CA ALA A 238 -15.64 5.73 17.06
C ALA A 238 -16.13 4.92 15.87
N VAL A 239 -15.47 5.05 14.73
CA VAL A 239 -15.69 4.21 13.55
C VAL A 239 -14.54 3.24 13.42
N GLU A 240 -14.84 1.95 13.46
CA GLU A 240 -13.89 0.87 13.18
C GLU A 240 -13.98 0.49 11.72
N LEU A 241 -12.89 0.70 10.99
CA LEU A 241 -12.81 0.38 9.57
C LEU A 241 -12.30 -1.05 9.38
N MET A 242 -13.10 -1.92 8.75
CA MET A 242 -12.59 -3.17 8.20
C MET A 242 -11.36 -2.90 7.35
N PRO A 243 -10.47 -3.89 7.10
CA PRO A 243 -9.12 -3.63 6.61
C PRO A 243 -9.02 -2.65 5.45
N VAL A 244 -8.21 -1.62 5.67
CA VAL A 244 -7.91 -0.55 4.70
C VAL A 244 -6.47 -0.56 4.21
N HIS A 245 -5.64 -1.49 4.69
CA HIS A 245 -4.32 -1.71 4.11
C HIS A 245 -4.43 -2.16 2.66
N GLN A 246 -3.39 -1.90 1.86
CA GLN A 246 -3.37 -2.40 0.49
C GLN A 246 -3.46 -3.93 0.48
N PHE A 247 -4.52 -4.46 -0.12
CA PHE A 247 -4.76 -5.89 -0.29
C PHE A 247 -4.90 -6.24 -1.77
N ILE A 248 -4.84 -7.52 -2.09
CA ILE A 248 -5.06 -8.03 -3.45
C ILE A 248 -6.35 -8.84 -3.53
N HIS A 249 -6.89 -8.94 -4.73
CA HIS A 249 -8.02 -9.81 -5.04
C HIS A 249 -7.50 -11.20 -5.37
N ASP A 250 -8.01 -12.22 -4.71
CA ASP A 250 -7.61 -13.61 -4.93
C ASP A 250 -7.88 -14.05 -6.37
N HIS A 251 -6.98 -14.85 -6.94
CA HIS A 251 -7.09 -15.36 -8.31
C HIS A 251 -8.45 -16.01 -8.57
N TYR A 252 -8.87 -16.92 -7.70
CA TYR A 252 -10.15 -17.65 -7.85
C TYR A 252 -11.40 -16.75 -7.79
N LEU A 253 -11.30 -15.58 -7.14
CA LEU A 253 -12.36 -14.58 -7.13
C LEU A 253 -12.39 -13.81 -8.45
N VAL A 254 -11.20 -13.40 -8.93
CA VAL A 254 -11.07 -12.65 -10.19
C VAL A 254 -11.56 -13.47 -11.37
N ASP A 255 -11.26 -14.77 -11.44
CA ASP A 255 -11.74 -15.69 -12.47
C ASP A 255 -13.28 -15.81 -12.49
N ARG A 256 -13.92 -15.56 -11.37
CA ARG A 256 -15.37 -15.52 -11.23
C ARG A 256 -15.98 -14.12 -11.35
N HIS A 257 -15.20 -13.13 -11.79
CA HIS A 257 -15.57 -11.72 -11.84
C HIS A 257 -15.98 -11.14 -10.46
N LEU A 258 -15.45 -11.71 -9.38
CA LEU A 258 -15.62 -11.27 -8.02
C LEU A 258 -14.36 -10.55 -7.54
N ARG A 259 -14.47 -9.91 -6.37
CA ARG A 259 -13.36 -9.22 -5.72
C ARG A 259 -13.30 -9.59 -4.26
N GLN A 260 -12.10 -9.57 -3.68
CA GLN A 260 -11.94 -9.63 -2.24
C GLN A 260 -12.73 -8.47 -1.60
N TYR A 261 -13.70 -8.81 -0.76
CA TYR A 261 -14.57 -7.80 -0.16
C TYR A 261 -14.02 -7.32 1.18
N TRP A 262 -13.61 -8.24 2.05
CA TRP A 262 -13.27 -7.91 3.43
C TRP A 262 -11.92 -7.22 3.61
N GLY A 263 -10.97 -7.43 2.71
CA GLY A 263 -9.65 -6.80 2.75
C GLY A 263 -8.60 -7.54 3.57
N TYR A 264 -8.87 -8.74 4.10
CA TYR A 264 -7.92 -9.53 4.91
C TYR A 264 -6.83 -10.24 4.10
N ASN A 265 -6.59 -9.84 2.87
CA ASN A 265 -5.56 -10.38 1.97
C ASN A 265 -4.46 -9.34 1.72
N SER A 266 -3.87 -8.84 2.81
CA SER A 266 -2.93 -7.71 2.82
C SER A 266 -1.62 -8.05 2.11
N ILE A 267 -1.04 -7.03 1.44
CA ILE A 267 0.27 -7.09 0.80
C ILE A 267 1.11 -5.83 1.10
N GLY A 268 0.48 -4.70 1.40
CA GLY A 268 1.14 -3.44 1.70
C GLY A 268 0.61 -2.82 2.99
N TYR A 269 1.33 -3.02 4.10
CA TYR A 269 0.88 -2.66 5.44
C TYR A 269 1.00 -1.16 5.78
N PHE A 270 1.70 -0.38 4.95
CA PHE A 270 1.92 1.04 5.17
C PHE A 270 1.17 1.92 4.18
N ALA A 271 0.33 1.32 3.33
CA ALA A 271 -0.41 2.01 2.29
C ALA A 271 -1.92 1.81 2.44
N PRO A 272 -2.75 2.86 2.29
CA PRO A 272 -4.19 2.70 2.19
C PRO A 272 -4.56 2.03 0.86
N HIS A 273 -5.58 1.18 0.88
CA HIS A 273 -6.05 0.47 -0.31
C HIS A 273 -6.47 1.44 -1.42
N ASN A 274 -5.83 1.31 -2.57
CA ASN A 274 -5.92 2.29 -3.64
C ASN A 274 -7.31 2.36 -4.32
N GLU A 275 -8.08 1.27 -4.32
CA GLU A 275 -9.43 1.25 -4.92
C GLU A 275 -10.51 1.93 -4.05
N TYR A 276 -10.18 2.38 -2.84
CA TYR A 276 -11.06 3.18 -2.01
C TYR A 276 -10.85 4.69 -2.18
N ALA A 277 -9.94 5.10 -3.08
CA ALA A 277 -9.75 6.49 -3.43
C ALA A 277 -10.65 6.94 -4.58
N SER A 278 -11.06 8.19 -4.55
CA SER A 278 -11.86 8.84 -5.61
C SER A 278 -11.05 9.75 -6.53
N THR A 279 -9.87 10.21 -6.09
CA THR A 279 -9.08 11.25 -6.77
C THR A 279 -7.83 10.72 -7.47
N GLY A 280 -7.49 9.45 -7.34
CA GLY A 280 -6.37 8.82 -8.03
C GLY A 280 -5.54 7.88 -7.15
N GLN A 281 -4.49 7.30 -7.75
CA GLN A 281 -3.65 6.27 -7.14
C GLN A 281 -2.14 6.64 -7.13
N LEU A 282 -1.77 7.87 -7.50
CA LEU A 282 -0.39 8.35 -7.47
C LEU A 282 -0.08 9.13 -6.18
N GLY A 283 -0.52 8.62 -5.03
CA GLY A 283 -0.37 9.23 -3.72
C GLY A 283 -1.63 9.94 -3.20
N GLN A 284 -2.62 10.23 -4.06
CA GLN A 284 -3.86 10.90 -3.68
C GLN A 284 -4.65 10.10 -2.64
N GLN A 285 -4.66 8.77 -2.74
CA GLN A 285 -5.31 7.87 -1.77
C GLN A 285 -4.83 8.10 -0.34
N VAL A 286 -3.56 8.47 -0.15
CA VAL A 286 -3.00 8.77 1.17
C VAL A 286 -3.59 10.05 1.73
N ASN A 287 -3.72 11.07 0.89
CA ASN A 287 -4.30 12.34 1.29
C ASN A 287 -5.80 12.22 1.54
N GLU A 288 -6.54 11.44 0.72
CA GLU A 288 -7.94 11.16 0.97
C GLU A 288 -8.17 10.45 2.31
N PHE A 289 -7.34 9.46 2.62
CA PHE A 289 -7.40 8.74 3.90
C PHE A 289 -7.15 9.68 5.08
N LYS A 290 -6.10 10.51 5.01
CA LYS A 290 -5.78 11.50 6.05
C LYS A 290 -6.90 12.53 6.20
N GLU A 291 -7.49 12.99 5.10
CA GLU A 291 -8.61 13.93 5.12
C GLU A 291 -9.86 13.33 5.75
N MET A 292 -10.17 12.07 5.47
CA MET A 292 -11.23 11.33 6.12
C MET A 292 -11.02 11.28 7.63
N VAL A 293 -9.84 10.89 8.10
CA VAL A 293 -9.49 10.82 9.52
C VAL A 293 -9.65 12.18 10.18
N ARG A 294 -9.06 13.23 9.61
CA ARG A 294 -9.17 14.60 10.12
C ARG A 294 -10.62 15.05 10.24
N THR A 295 -11.44 14.76 9.22
CA THR A 295 -12.84 15.17 9.21
C THR A 295 -13.67 14.44 10.28
N LEU A 296 -13.41 13.14 10.47
CA LEU A 296 -14.06 12.36 11.54
C LEU A 296 -13.65 12.89 12.93
N HIS A 297 -12.36 13.16 13.17
CA HIS A 297 -11.88 13.74 14.42
C HIS A 297 -12.50 15.09 14.71
N LEU A 298 -12.60 15.98 13.72
CA LEU A 298 -13.28 17.29 13.87
C LEU A 298 -14.74 17.16 14.28
N ALA A 299 -15.38 16.04 13.93
CA ALA A 299 -16.75 15.73 14.36
C ALA A 299 -16.82 14.99 15.70
N GLY A 300 -15.70 14.81 16.40
CA GLY A 300 -15.61 14.08 17.66
C GLY A 300 -15.69 12.56 17.50
N ILE A 301 -15.40 12.02 16.32
CA ILE A 301 -15.45 10.59 16.01
C ILE A 301 -14.01 10.07 15.84
N GLU A 302 -13.62 9.11 16.66
CA GLU A 302 -12.34 8.41 16.58
C GLU A 302 -12.32 7.42 15.40
N VAL A 303 -11.13 7.10 14.89
CA VAL A 303 -10.94 6.11 13.83
C VAL A 303 -10.14 4.94 14.36
N ILE A 304 -10.70 3.75 14.30
CA ILE A 304 -10.05 2.48 14.63
C ILE A 304 -9.80 1.73 13.32
N LEU A 305 -8.61 1.17 13.17
CA LEU A 305 -8.26 0.36 12.01
C LEU A 305 -8.23 -1.13 12.42
N ASP A 306 -9.02 -1.95 11.73
CA ASP A 306 -8.86 -3.39 11.77
C ASP A 306 -7.64 -3.77 10.94
N VAL A 307 -6.67 -4.43 11.57
CA VAL A 307 -5.36 -4.71 10.99
C VAL A 307 -5.01 -6.19 11.06
N VAL A 308 -4.38 -6.70 9.99
CA VAL A 308 -3.96 -8.09 9.86
C VAL A 308 -2.47 -8.15 9.59
N TYR A 309 -1.67 -8.34 10.64
CA TYR A 309 -0.20 -8.41 10.56
C TYR A 309 0.34 -9.83 10.64
N ASN A 310 -0.52 -10.85 10.66
CA ASN A 310 -0.11 -12.22 10.92
C ASN A 310 0.22 -13.02 9.66
N HIS A 311 -0.26 -12.61 8.47
CA HIS A 311 -0.01 -13.28 7.19
C HIS A 311 -0.03 -12.29 6.02
N THR A 312 0.37 -12.74 4.84
CA THR A 312 0.31 -11.96 3.59
C THR A 312 -0.49 -12.70 2.53
N ALA A 313 -0.85 -11.96 1.49
CA ALA A 313 -1.53 -12.46 0.30
C ALA A 313 -0.70 -13.43 -0.57
N GLU A 314 0.57 -13.70 -0.24
CA GLU A 314 1.42 -14.60 -1.02
C GLU A 314 1.11 -16.09 -0.79
N GLY A 315 0.24 -16.44 0.20
CA GLY A 315 -0.15 -17.83 0.45
C GLY A 315 1.01 -18.75 0.83
N ASN A 316 0.87 -20.06 0.61
CA ASN A 316 1.89 -21.07 0.91
C ASN A 316 2.99 -21.13 -0.19
N GLN A 317 3.84 -22.18 -0.18
CA GLN A 317 4.93 -22.38 -1.14
C GLN A 317 4.49 -22.40 -2.61
N LEU A 318 3.20 -22.66 -2.86
CA LEU A 318 2.59 -22.65 -4.20
C LEU A 318 1.93 -21.31 -4.55
N GLY A 319 2.05 -20.31 -3.69
CA GLY A 319 1.52 -18.98 -3.94
C GLY A 319 2.40 -18.14 -4.89
N PRO A 320 1.92 -16.95 -5.28
CA PRO A 320 2.64 -16.04 -6.16
C PRO A 320 3.84 -15.40 -5.47
N THR A 321 4.76 -14.85 -6.25
CA THR A 321 5.89 -14.03 -5.80
C THR A 321 5.57 -12.57 -6.10
N LEU A 322 5.13 -11.84 -5.08
CA LEU A 322 4.63 -10.46 -5.22
C LEU A 322 5.47 -9.43 -4.49
N ALA A 323 6.01 -9.77 -3.32
CA ALA A 323 6.74 -8.87 -2.42
C ALA A 323 7.75 -9.67 -1.58
N PHE A 324 7.39 -9.97 -0.35
CA PHE A 324 8.22 -10.52 0.73
C PHE A 324 9.01 -11.76 0.33
N ARG A 325 8.33 -12.70 -0.32
CA ARG A 325 8.89 -13.98 -0.75
C ARG A 325 10.06 -13.82 -1.70
N GLY A 326 9.94 -12.90 -2.66
CA GLY A 326 10.97 -12.65 -3.66
C GLY A 326 12.11 -11.75 -3.16
N ILE A 327 11.91 -11.06 -2.02
CA ILE A 327 12.91 -10.20 -1.41
C ILE A 327 13.79 -10.99 -0.44
N ASP A 328 13.18 -11.63 0.56
CA ASP A 328 13.85 -12.48 1.53
C ASP A 328 12.82 -13.40 2.21
N ASN A 329 12.62 -14.56 1.61
CA ASN A 329 11.59 -15.48 2.09
C ASN A 329 11.83 -15.92 3.55
N GLY A 330 13.09 -16.17 3.93
CA GLY A 330 13.43 -16.66 5.26
C GLY A 330 13.38 -15.61 6.36
N ALA A 331 13.56 -14.35 6.01
CA ALA A 331 13.46 -13.26 6.98
C ALA A 331 12.02 -12.86 7.26
N TYR A 332 11.17 -12.82 6.22
CA TYR A 332 9.80 -12.34 6.35
C TYR A 332 8.80 -13.41 6.76
N TYR A 333 9.06 -14.69 6.47
CA TYR A 333 8.13 -15.77 6.79
C TYR A 333 8.69 -16.76 7.81
N ARG A 334 7.79 -17.36 8.59
CA ARG A 334 8.10 -18.49 9.43
C ARG A 334 8.14 -19.74 8.57
N LEU A 335 9.34 -20.26 8.32
CA LEU A 335 9.55 -21.50 7.59
C LEU A 335 9.58 -22.69 8.54
N SER A 336 9.20 -23.88 8.05
CA SER A 336 9.32 -25.12 8.80
C SER A 336 10.80 -25.42 9.08
N PRO A 337 11.21 -25.63 10.34
CA PRO A 337 12.62 -25.87 10.67
C PRO A 337 13.22 -27.11 9.98
N ASP A 338 12.42 -28.17 9.84
CA ASP A 338 12.86 -29.43 9.25
C ASP A 338 12.79 -29.43 7.72
N GLN A 339 11.90 -28.63 7.14
CA GLN A 339 11.64 -28.54 5.71
C GLN A 339 11.40 -27.07 5.30
N PRO A 340 12.44 -26.24 5.16
CA PRO A 340 12.31 -24.80 4.91
C PRO A 340 11.58 -24.43 3.61
N ARG A 341 11.33 -25.40 2.72
CA ARG A 341 10.45 -25.24 1.55
C ARG A 341 9.03 -24.80 1.97
N TYR A 342 8.55 -25.26 3.13
CA TYR A 342 7.18 -25.05 3.60
C TYR A 342 7.10 -23.96 4.67
N TYR A 343 5.93 -23.33 4.75
CA TYR A 343 5.64 -22.29 5.73
C TYR A 343 4.97 -22.90 6.96
N VAL A 344 5.31 -22.37 8.14
CA VAL A 344 4.48 -22.56 9.32
C VAL A 344 3.23 -21.71 9.16
N ASP A 345 2.07 -22.32 9.21
CA ASP A 345 0.78 -21.64 9.01
C ASP A 345 -0.08 -21.73 10.28
N TYR A 346 -0.04 -20.67 11.10
CA TYR A 346 -0.93 -20.53 12.26
C TYR A 346 -2.26 -19.88 11.92
N THR A 347 -2.40 -19.35 10.72
CA THR A 347 -3.50 -18.49 10.32
C THR A 347 -4.55 -19.18 9.48
N GLY A 348 -4.21 -20.33 8.89
CA GLY A 348 -5.05 -21.04 7.91
C GLY A 348 -5.06 -20.40 6.52
N THR A 349 -4.16 -19.44 6.26
CA THR A 349 -4.08 -18.69 4.98
C THR A 349 -2.89 -19.09 4.12
N GLY A 350 -2.04 -19.99 4.62
CA GLY A 350 -0.90 -20.54 3.90
C GLY A 350 0.46 -20.04 4.37
N ASN A 351 0.53 -18.95 5.15
CA ASN A 351 1.78 -18.46 5.72
C ASN A 351 1.56 -17.74 7.06
N SER A 352 2.64 -17.55 7.78
CA SER A 352 2.70 -16.66 8.95
C SER A 352 3.93 -15.77 8.83
N LEU A 353 3.73 -14.46 9.02
CA LEU A 353 4.84 -13.51 9.07
C LEU A 353 5.73 -13.79 10.28
N SER A 354 7.04 -13.60 10.09
CA SER A 354 8.03 -13.67 11.15
C SER A 354 8.21 -12.28 11.76
N CYS A 355 7.74 -12.11 13.00
CA CYS A 355 7.98 -10.89 13.79
C CYS A 355 9.20 -11.04 14.71
N GLY A 356 10.05 -12.04 14.51
CA GLY A 356 11.10 -12.43 15.45
C GLY A 356 12.51 -12.38 14.89
N THR A 357 13.39 -11.68 15.57
CA THR A 357 14.82 -11.84 15.84
C THR A 357 15.86 -11.61 14.74
N ARG A 358 15.58 -11.56 13.46
CA ARG A 358 16.59 -11.18 12.47
C ARG A 358 16.45 -9.76 11.90
N THR A 359 15.28 -9.17 12.05
CA THR A 359 14.99 -7.78 11.63
C THR A 359 15.13 -6.77 12.76
N SER A 360 15.63 -7.15 13.94
CA SER A 360 15.93 -6.21 15.01
C SER A 360 17.20 -5.43 14.68
N CYS A 361 17.11 -4.53 13.72
CA CYS A 361 17.94 -3.34 13.70
C CYS A 361 17.41 -2.44 14.81
N SER A 362 17.92 -2.64 16.03
CA SER A 362 17.77 -1.70 17.15
C SER A 362 18.66 -0.49 16.91
#